data_e148484f2c46e27a0549eec464975f22
#
_entry.id   e148484f2c46e27a0549eec464975f22
#
_cell.length_a   1.000
_cell.length_b   1.000
_cell.length_c   1.000
_cell.angle_alpha   90.00
_cell.angle_beta   90.00
_cell.angle_gamma   90.00
#
_symmetry.space_group_name_H-M   'P 1'
#
loop_
_entity.id
_entity.type
_entity.pdbx_description
1 polymer ?
#
loop_
_entity_poly.entity_id
_entity_poly.type
_entity_poly.pdbx_seq_one_letter_code
_entity_poly.pdbx_strand_id
1 'polypeptide(L)'
;MTRLIKNELNRIYTCKINRISVLLLIMISVIYGFLTVFQDQTITYYEQGIIYGIDAITFEKNLSHGTVEINDDEINKIIDKFQKQTNNINSTDGEAFKTMYSKEMRPYEEVISLIDFTLGGTYMDQYKKILEVKTPINFVELWKDKTNCTAKTQNFKSGYSKGYQRFLKKNMDLFLFMSIMLAICLSKMFSQDKEERMNEIISTTKNRGTNHFVAKVIAGIIISSFYYLLALVPFLIIIFSIYGLAGWDVNVQLGIAPLFPNLLTYGQLLSRAILIGLLASVLMGLLIMFFSKVFLSSSVSVICSIILCFIPNIMISLLNISSSSILRYCFPITMVDVSSVLNFDMTKLLFTLLLFFFLTFILIYDKKRLIQ
;
A
#
# COMPACT_ATOMS: atom_id res chain seq x y z
N MET A 1 10.18 -34.67 -4.11
CA MET A 1 9.47 -33.41 -4.15
C MET A 1 10.41 -32.23 -4.35
N THR A 2 11.40 -32.00 -3.48
CA THR A 2 12.40 -30.91 -3.58
C THR A 2 13.12 -30.84 -4.92
N ARG A 3 13.51 -31.99 -5.53
CA ARG A 3 14.16 -32.04 -6.85
C ARG A 3 13.22 -31.55 -7.98
N LEU A 4 11.94 -31.85 -7.89
CA LEU A 4 10.94 -31.38 -8.88
C LEU A 4 10.74 -29.86 -8.78
N ILE A 5 10.62 -29.34 -7.55
CA ILE A 5 10.50 -27.88 -7.33
C ILE A 5 11.73 -27.16 -7.87
N LYS A 6 12.95 -27.67 -7.58
CA LYS A 6 14.21 -27.10 -8.08
C LYS A 6 14.25 -27.08 -9.62
N ASN A 7 13.79 -28.15 -10.27
CA ASN A 7 13.75 -28.23 -11.72
C ASN A 7 12.77 -27.20 -12.31
N GLU A 8 11.58 -27.02 -11.71
CA GLU A 8 10.61 -26.00 -12.15
C GLU A 8 11.15 -24.59 -11.95
N LEU A 9 11.77 -24.30 -10.81
CA LEU A 9 12.43 -23.02 -10.57
C LEU A 9 13.55 -22.76 -11.60
N ASN A 10 14.40 -23.75 -11.87
CA ASN A 10 15.45 -23.61 -12.87
C ASN A 10 14.88 -23.37 -14.27
N ARG A 11 13.80 -24.07 -14.66
CA ARG A 11 13.12 -23.87 -15.95
C ARG A 11 12.64 -22.43 -16.12
N ILE A 12 12.04 -21.88 -15.07
CA ILE A 12 11.57 -20.49 -15.08
C ILE A 12 12.75 -19.52 -15.13
N TYR A 13 13.81 -19.78 -14.35
CA TYR A 13 14.97 -18.89 -14.27
C TYR A 13 15.85 -18.92 -15.53
N THR A 14 15.89 -20.03 -16.25
CA THR A 14 16.66 -20.14 -17.51
C THR A 14 15.98 -19.46 -18.69
N CYS A 15 14.69 -19.19 -18.62
CA CYS A 15 13.96 -18.48 -19.66
C CYS A 15 14.46 -17.03 -19.79
N LYS A 16 14.92 -16.64 -20.99
CA LYS A 16 15.46 -15.30 -21.26
C LYS A 16 14.46 -14.19 -20.92
N ILE A 17 13.17 -14.38 -21.22
CA ILE A 17 12.11 -13.41 -20.97
C ILE A 17 11.97 -13.16 -19.46
N ASN A 18 12.06 -14.22 -18.64
CA ASN A 18 11.91 -14.09 -17.20
C ASN A 18 13.11 -13.37 -16.55
N ARG A 19 14.33 -13.57 -17.06
CA ARG A 19 15.49 -12.78 -16.61
C ARG A 19 15.35 -11.30 -16.96
N ILE A 20 14.86 -11.01 -18.16
CA ILE A 20 14.59 -9.64 -18.59
C ILE A 20 13.50 -9.02 -17.70
N SER A 21 12.42 -9.76 -17.39
CA SER A 21 11.34 -9.24 -16.52
C SER A 21 11.82 -8.93 -15.10
N VAL A 22 12.73 -9.70 -14.53
CA VAL A 22 13.37 -9.43 -13.24
C VAL A 22 14.20 -8.15 -13.29
N LEU A 23 15.05 -7.98 -14.30
CA LEU A 23 15.86 -6.77 -14.46
C LEU A 23 14.99 -5.52 -14.67
N LEU A 24 13.96 -5.64 -15.51
CA LEU A 24 12.99 -4.56 -15.73
C LEU A 24 12.25 -4.20 -14.45
N LEU A 25 11.84 -5.18 -13.65
CA LEU A 25 11.15 -4.93 -12.39
C LEU A 25 12.01 -4.12 -11.41
N ILE A 26 13.28 -4.51 -11.24
CA ILE A 26 14.22 -3.77 -10.40
C ILE A 26 14.41 -2.35 -10.94
N MET A 27 14.62 -2.19 -12.25
CA MET A 27 14.77 -0.90 -12.88
C MET A 27 13.54 0.00 -12.67
N ILE A 28 12.35 -0.54 -12.92
CA ILE A 28 11.08 0.17 -12.71
C ILE A 28 10.93 0.58 -11.24
N SER A 29 11.23 -0.32 -10.31
CA SER A 29 11.14 -0.04 -8.87
C SER A 29 12.07 1.11 -8.45
N VAL A 30 13.32 1.11 -8.95
CA VAL A 30 14.30 2.19 -8.72
C VAL A 30 13.80 3.51 -9.32
N ILE A 31 13.44 3.50 -10.60
CA ILE A 31 12.94 4.72 -11.29
C ILE A 31 11.68 5.25 -10.59
N TYR A 32 10.76 4.38 -10.21
CA TYR A 32 9.54 4.78 -9.53
C TYR A 32 9.81 5.37 -8.15
N GLY A 33 10.80 4.85 -7.41
CA GLY A 33 11.27 5.43 -6.16
C GLY A 33 11.77 6.86 -6.33
N PHE A 34 12.65 7.09 -7.30
CA PHE A 34 13.13 8.44 -7.60
C PHE A 34 12.02 9.37 -8.10
N LEU A 35 11.14 8.90 -8.99
CA LEU A 35 10.00 9.70 -9.46
C LEU A 35 9.09 10.11 -8.29
N THR A 36 8.86 9.23 -7.31
CA THR A 36 8.09 9.55 -6.11
C THR A 36 8.73 10.68 -5.30
N VAL A 37 10.06 10.68 -5.19
CA VAL A 37 10.81 11.75 -4.50
C VAL A 37 10.76 13.05 -5.28
N PHE A 38 10.99 13.01 -6.60
CA PHE A 38 10.98 14.23 -7.43
C PHE A 38 9.58 14.84 -7.58
N GLN A 39 8.52 14.06 -7.46
CA GLN A 39 7.13 14.55 -7.45
C GLN A 39 6.76 15.25 -6.14
N ASP A 40 7.58 15.16 -5.10
CA ASP A 40 7.31 15.87 -3.87
C ASP A 40 7.48 17.37 -4.05
N GLN A 41 6.49 18.10 -3.59
CA GLN A 41 6.48 19.56 -3.71
C GLN A 41 6.01 20.19 -2.41
N THR A 42 6.59 21.31 -2.10
CA THR A 42 6.28 22.09 -0.93
C THR A 42 6.16 23.57 -1.33
N ILE A 43 5.07 24.19 -0.92
CA ILE A 43 4.83 25.60 -1.21
C ILE A 43 5.44 26.42 -0.08
N THR A 44 6.43 27.24 -0.41
CA THR A 44 6.96 28.24 0.50
C THR A 44 6.41 29.60 0.08
N TYR A 45 5.48 30.11 0.86
CA TYR A 45 4.80 31.35 0.49
C TYR A 45 5.66 32.61 0.65
N TYR A 46 6.87 32.51 1.22
CA TYR A 46 7.62 33.67 1.68
C TYR A 46 8.80 34.12 0.87
N GLU A 47 9.61 33.25 0.29
CA GLU A 47 10.84 33.69 -0.36
C GLU A 47 11.20 32.99 -1.67
N GLN A 48 10.71 31.80 -1.91
CA GLN A 48 11.18 30.96 -3.03
C GLN A 48 10.09 30.31 -3.88
N GLY A 49 8.82 30.54 -3.58
CA GLY A 49 7.72 29.94 -4.35
C GLY A 49 7.54 28.43 -4.06
N ILE A 50 7.47 27.62 -5.10
CA ILE A 50 7.29 26.15 -4.98
C ILE A 50 8.67 25.51 -5.01
N ILE A 51 9.00 24.74 -3.97
CA ILE A 51 10.19 23.91 -3.90
C ILE A 51 9.82 22.47 -4.25
N TYR A 52 10.68 21.79 -5.00
CA TYR A 52 10.43 20.43 -5.49
C TYR A 52 11.50 19.44 -5.00
N GLY A 53 11.13 18.17 -4.98
CA GLY A 53 12.03 17.05 -4.79
C GLY A 53 12.75 17.06 -3.44
N ILE A 54 14.06 16.83 -3.47
CA ILE A 54 14.90 16.71 -2.27
C ILE A 54 14.90 17.99 -1.43
N ASP A 55 14.89 19.14 -2.06
CA ASP A 55 14.88 20.44 -1.35
C ASP A 55 13.56 20.63 -0.58
N ALA A 56 12.43 20.21 -1.15
CA ALA A 56 11.16 20.21 -0.45
C ALA A 56 11.17 19.29 0.78
N ILE A 57 11.73 18.10 0.63
CA ILE A 57 11.84 17.10 1.70
C ILE A 57 12.76 17.62 2.83
N THR A 58 13.90 18.17 2.48
CA THR A 58 14.85 18.72 3.48
C THR A 58 14.26 19.92 4.21
N PHE A 59 13.57 20.79 3.51
CA PHE A 59 12.87 21.92 4.10
C PHE A 59 11.82 21.47 5.14
N GLU A 60 10.97 20.52 4.78
CA GLU A 60 9.94 20.01 5.70
C GLU A 60 10.51 19.22 6.87
N LYS A 61 11.61 18.48 6.64
CA LYS A 61 12.32 17.77 7.69
C LYS A 61 12.92 18.73 8.72
N ASN A 62 13.43 19.86 8.26
CA ASN A 62 13.98 20.91 9.14
C ASN A 62 12.90 21.67 9.91
N LEU A 63 11.69 21.78 9.36
CA LEU A 63 10.55 22.37 10.06
C LEU A 63 9.95 21.43 11.10
N SER A 64 10.06 20.11 10.91
CA SER A 64 9.49 19.15 11.84
C SER A 64 10.33 19.12 13.12
N HIS A 65 9.69 19.35 14.24
CA HIS A 65 10.26 19.00 15.54
C HIS A 65 10.34 17.47 15.64
N GLY A 66 11.31 16.95 16.41
CA GLY A 66 11.42 15.51 16.68
C GLY A 66 10.08 14.92 17.17
N THR A 67 10.03 13.63 17.39
CA THR A 67 8.81 12.97 17.88
C THR A 67 8.40 13.56 19.23
N VAL A 68 7.24 14.24 19.26
CA VAL A 68 6.66 14.90 20.45
C VAL A 68 5.35 14.22 20.81
N GLU A 69 5.13 13.99 22.09
CA GLU A 69 3.83 13.53 22.60
C GLU A 69 2.89 14.74 22.76
N ILE A 70 1.74 14.64 22.15
CA ILE A 70 0.72 15.69 22.14
C ILE A 70 -0.43 15.25 23.05
N ASN A 71 -0.64 16.01 24.11
CA ASN A 71 -1.73 15.86 25.07
C ASN A 71 -2.77 16.98 24.88
N ASP A 72 -3.87 16.95 25.66
CA ASP A 72 -4.91 17.96 25.60
C ASP A 72 -4.41 19.38 25.88
N ASP A 73 -3.43 19.55 26.77
CA ASP A 73 -2.86 20.87 27.09
C ASP A 73 -2.09 21.46 25.91
N GLU A 74 -1.34 20.62 25.20
CA GLU A 74 -0.62 21.06 24.00
C GLU A 74 -1.57 21.36 22.84
N ILE A 75 -2.60 20.55 22.67
CA ILE A 75 -3.65 20.79 21.67
C ILE A 75 -4.33 22.14 21.93
N ASN A 76 -4.71 22.41 23.18
CA ASN A 76 -5.31 23.68 23.53
C ASN A 76 -4.37 24.87 23.27
N LYS A 77 -3.07 24.72 23.56
CA LYS A 77 -2.06 25.74 23.20
C LYS A 77 -1.96 25.98 21.68
N ILE A 78 -2.01 24.91 20.89
CA ILE A 78 -1.99 25.00 19.42
C ILE A 78 -3.23 25.73 18.91
N ILE A 79 -4.42 25.37 19.44
CA ILE A 79 -5.69 26.04 19.09
C ILE A 79 -5.62 27.52 19.44
N ASP A 80 -5.24 27.87 20.67
CA ASP A 80 -5.13 29.27 21.11
C ASP A 80 -4.12 30.06 20.26
N LYS A 81 -2.99 29.46 19.92
CA LYS A 81 -1.99 30.08 19.05
C LYS A 81 -2.56 30.31 17.65
N PHE A 82 -3.26 29.33 17.09
CA PHE A 82 -3.90 29.43 15.78
C PHE A 82 -4.98 30.52 15.76
N GLN A 83 -5.86 30.56 16.77
CA GLN A 83 -6.92 31.56 16.89
C GLN A 83 -6.36 32.98 17.05
N LYS A 84 -5.37 33.18 17.95
CA LYS A 84 -4.73 34.49 18.16
C LYS A 84 -4.08 35.03 16.89
N GLN A 85 -3.38 34.17 16.16
CA GLN A 85 -2.71 34.56 14.93
C GLN A 85 -3.69 34.88 13.81
N THR A 86 -4.76 34.08 13.69
CA THR A 86 -5.78 34.31 12.65
C THR A 86 -6.58 35.57 12.93
N ASN A 87 -6.90 35.86 14.19
CA ASN A 87 -7.65 37.07 14.59
C ASN A 87 -6.81 38.37 14.39
N ASN A 88 -5.48 38.27 14.40
CA ASN A 88 -4.60 39.40 14.13
C ASN A 88 -4.45 39.72 12.63
N ILE A 89 -4.97 38.86 11.76
CA ILE A 89 -4.96 39.04 10.32
C ILE A 89 -6.34 39.52 9.90
N ASN A 90 -6.42 40.69 9.26
CA ASN A 90 -7.66 41.15 8.66
C ASN A 90 -8.20 40.07 7.72
N SER A 91 -9.43 39.62 7.94
CA SER A 91 -10.06 38.50 7.26
C SER A 91 -10.14 38.60 5.73
N THR A 92 -9.76 39.75 5.18
CA THR A 92 -9.72 40.03 3.73
C THR A 92 -8.35 39.80 3.09
N ASP A 93 -7.30 39.61 3.89
CA ASP A 93 -5.93 39.43 3.34
C ASP A 93 -5.53 37.97 3.33
N GLY A 94 -5.93 37.28 2.26
CA GLY A 94 -5.61 35.86 2.05
C GLY A 94 -4.10 35.58 1.92
N GLU A 95 -3.27 36.56 1.54
CA GLU A 95 -1.81 36.41 1.48
C GLU A 95 -1.19 36.46 2.87
N ALA A 96 -1.65 37.36 3.73
CA ALA A 96 -1.19 37.42 5.12
C ALA A 96 -1.52 36.14 5.89
N PHE A 97 -2.71 35.55 5.65
CA PHE A 97 -3.09 34.25 6.23
C PHE A 97 -2.18 33.12 5.76
N LYS A 98 -1.96 33.01 4.45
CA LYS A 98 -1.07 32.00 3.85
C LYS A 98 0.33 32.11 4.40
N THR A 99 0.82 33.32 4.57
CA THR A 99 2.13 33.66 5.10
C THR A 99 2.33 33.19 6.54
N MET A 100 1.41 33.55 7.40
CA MET A 100 1.39 33.17 8.81
C MET A 100 1.31 31.65 8.94
N TYR A 101 0.40 31.02 8.20
CA TYR A 101 0.22 29.59 8.23
C TYR A 101 1.48 28.84 7.80
N SER A 102 2.17 29.30 6.74
CA SER A 102 3.36 28.63 6.26
C SER A 102 4.55 28.75 7.21
N LYS A 103 4.69 29.85 7.93
CA LYS A 103 5.85 30.11 8.79
C LYS A 103 5.72 29.51 10.19
N GLU A 104 4.59 29.70 10.83
CA GLU A 104 4.43 29.41 12.25
C GLU A 104 3.58 28.16 12.55
N MET A 105 2.60 27.88 11.69
CA MET A 105 1.63 26.78 11.90
C MET A 105 1.97 25.51 11.14
N ARG A 106 2.79 25.60 10.11
CA ARG A 106 3.14 24.44 9.30
C ARG A 106 3.75 23.26 10.08
N PRO A 107 4.60 23.47 11.11
CA PRO A 107 5.09 22.38 11.94
C PRO A 107 3.95 21.57 12.62
N TYR A 108 2.79 22.20 12.77
CA TYR A 108 1.60 21.63 13.41
C TYR A 108 0.50 21.23 12.41
N GLU A 109 0.76 21.29 11.10
CA GLU A 109 -0.26 21.07 10.05
C GLU A 109 -1.03 19.77 10.22
N GLU A 110 -0.34 18.67 10.50
CA GLU A 110 -0.97 17.37 10.71
C GLU A 110 -1.85 17.35 11.98
N VAL A 111 -1.41 18.03 13.03
CA VAL A 111 -2.16 18.18 14.29
C VAL A 111 -3.38 19.04 14.09
N ILE A 112 -3.23 20.19 13.43
CA ILE A 112 -4.33 21.11 13.10
C ILE A 112 -5.36 20.39 12.23
N SER A 113 -4.93 19.62 11.27
CA SER A 113 -5.80 18.80 10.42
C SER A 113 -6.56 17.75 11.23
N LEU A 114 -5.92 17.07 12.17
CA LEU A 114 -6.57 16.12 13.08
C LEU A 114 -7.61 16.81 13.95
N ILE A 115 -7.30 17.99 14.49
CA ILE A 115 -8.22 18.79 15.31
C ILE A 115 -9.46 19.19 14.49
N ASP A 116 -9.25 19.74 13.30
CA ASP A 116 -10.34 20.20 12.44
C ASP A 116 -11.31 19.06 12.07
N PHE A 117 -10.78 17.91 11.63
CA PHE A 117 -11.58 16.73 11.36
C PHE A 117 -12.35 16.23 12.59
N THR A 118 -11.73 16.26 13.76
CA THR A 118 -12.36 15.86 15.01
C THR A 118 -13.52 16.79 15.37
N LEU A 119 -13.38 18.08 15.14
CA LEU A 119 -14.42 19.09 15.36
C LEU A 119 -15.53 19.07 14.27
N GLY A 120 -15.39 18.25 13.24
CA GLY A 120 -16.37 18.13 12.15
C GLY A 120 -16.09 19.03 10.97
N GLY A 121 -14.90 19.60 10.87
CA GLY A 121 -14.42 20.31 9.71
C GLY A 121 -14.22 19.38 8.51
N THR A 122 -14.22 19.98 7.34
CA THR A 122 -13.90 19.33 6.06
C THR A 122 -12.74 20.07 5.40
N TYR A 123 -12.08 19.43 4.43
CA TYR A 123 -11.03 20.09 3.64
C TYR A 123 -11.47 21.41 2.98
N MET A 124 -12.79 21.58 2.78
CA MET A 124 -13.38 22.79 2.18
C MET A 124 -13.55 23.94 3.19
N ASP A 125 -13.60 23.63 4.47
CA ASP A 125 -13.96 24.62 5.52
C ASP A 125 -12.77 25.47 5.98
N GLN A 126 -11.57 25.24 5.47
CA GLN A 126 -10.35 26.01 5.78
C GLN A 126 -10.15 26.26 7.28
N TYR A 127 -10.29 25.19 8.08
CA TYR A 127 -10.12 25.23 9.55
C TYR A 127 -11.09 26.15 10.33
N LYS A 128 -12.25 26.48 9.76
CA LYS A 128 -13.27 27.32 10.43
C LYS A 128 -13.71 26.76 11.78
N LYS A 129 -13.80 25.44 11.88
CA LYS A 129 -14.22 24.78 13.13
C LYS A 129 -13.25 25.04 14.28
N ILE A 130 -11.96 25.15 14.02
CA ILE A 130 -10.96 25.50 15.03
C ILE A 130 -11.14 26.94 15.52
N LEU A 131 -11.55 27.86 14.64
CA LEU A 131 -11.77 29.26 15.00
C LEU A 131 -13.04 29.46 15.86
N GLU A 132 -14.02 28.59 15.74
CA GLU A 132 -15.30 28.66 16.46
C GLU A 132 -15.22 28.02 17.85
N VAL A 133 -14.21 27.19 18.12
CA VAL A 133 -14.11 26.45 19.39
C VAL A 133 -13.61 27.33 20.52
N LYS A 134 -14.24 27.18 21.70
CA LYS A 134 -13.79 27.80 22.94
C LYS A 134 -12.87 26.81 23.69
N THR A 135 -11.66 27.24 23.98
CA THR A 135 -10.70 26.49 24.82
C THR A 135 -11.00 26.75 26.31
N PRO A 136 -10.70 25.80 27.23
CA PRO A 136 -10.10 24.49 26.98
C PRO A 136 -11.11 23.43 26.52
N ILE A 137 -10.64 22.49 25.69
CA ILE A 137 -11.39 21.30 25.26
C ILE A 137 -10.68 20.03 25.70
N ASN A 138 -11.44 18.98 25.99
CA ASN A 138 -10.92 17.61 26.19
C ASN A 138 -10.88 16.93 24.82
N PHE A 139 -9.87 17.24 24.02
CA PHE A 139 -9.78 16.84 22.64
C PHE A 139 -9.71 15.30 22.48
N VAL A 140 -8.90 14.65 23.32
CA VAL A 140 -8.72 13.18 23.26
C VAL A 140 -10.04 12.45 23.49
N GLU A 141 -10.88 12.96 24.40
CA GLU A 141 -12.22 12.41 24.67
C GLU A 141 -13.15 12.61 23.48
N LEU A 142 -13.21 13.83 22.94
CA LEU A 142 -14.00 14.15 21.74
C LEU A 142 -13.60 13.28 20.54
N TRP A 143 -12.29 13.06 20.35
CA TRP A 143 -11.81 12.20 19.28
C TRP A 143 -12.21 10.73 19.52
N LYS A 144 -12.12 10.22 20.75
CA LYS A 144 -12.57 8.86 21.10
C LYS A 144 -14.06 8.68 20.85
N ASP A 145 -14.89 9.63 21.24
CA ASP A 145 -16.33 9.59 21.04
C ASP A 145 -16.67 9.58 19.56
N LYS A 146 -16.03 10.44 18.78
CA LYS A 146 -16.26 10.52 17.33
C LYS A 146 -15.82 9.28 16.57
N THR A 147 -14.74 8.63 17.02
CA THR A 147 -14.18 7.45 16.37
C THR A 147 -14.64 6.13 16.98
N ASN A 148 -15.41 6.16 18.07
CA ASN A 148 -15.77 5.00 18.89
C ASN A 148 -14.51 4.23 19.35
N CYS A 149 -13.42 4.94 19.67
CA CYS A 149 -12.15 4.35 20.07
C CYS A 149 -12.21 3.90 21.53
N THR A 150 -11.94 2.64 21.79
CA THR A 150 -11.89 2.04 23.15
C THR A 150 -10.51 2.06 23.79
N ALA A 151 -9.52 2.60 23.09
CA ALA A 151 -8.14 2.62 23.60
C ALA A 151 -7.98 3.53 24.83
N LYS A 152 -7.22 3.05 25.81
CA LYS A 152 -6.92 3.80 27.06
C LYS A 152 -5.86 4.90 26.89
N THR A 153 -5.21 4.99 25.74
CA THR A 153 -4.16 5.97 25.46
C THR A 153 -4.70 7.41 25.47
N GLN A 154 -3.91 8.29 26.07
CA GLN A 154 -4.27 9.71 26.27
C GLN A 154 -3.47 10.67 25.37
N ASN A 155 -2.42 10.20 24.69
CA ASN A 155 -1.50 11.05 23.94
C ASN A 155 -1.34 10.57 22.50
N PHE A 156 -1.22 11.53 21.58
CA PHE A 156 -0.79 11.28 20.21
C PHE A 156 0.72 11.55 20.08
N LYS A 157 1.41 10.75 19.27
CA LYS A 157 2.82 10.99 18.93
C LYS A 157 2.89 11.63 17.56
N SER A 158 3.35 12.87 17.52
CA SER A 158 3.60 13.65 16.30
C SER A 158 5.08 13.65 15.94
N GLY A 159 5.39 13.78 14.67
CA GLY A 159 6.74 13.86 14.15
C GLY A 159 6.78 13.71 12.63
N TYR A 160 7.97 13.79 12.05
CA TYR A 160 8.13 13.68 10.61
C TYR A 160 7.86 12.27 10.09
N SER A 161 6.78 12.06 9.36
CA SER A 161 6.31 10.74 8.90
C SER A 161 6.12 10.62 7.39
N LYS A 162 6.52 11.65 6.61
CA LYS A 162 6.26 11.72 5.16
C LYS A 162 6.77 10.53 4.35
N GLY A 163 7.92 9.97 4.69
CA GLY A 163 8.45 8.79 4.01
C GLY A 163 7.50 7.60 4.07
N TYR A 164 6.91 7.35 5.24
CA TYR A 164 5.91 6.30 5.43
C TYR A 164 4.62 6.60 4.68
N GLN A 165 4.16 7.84 4.72
CA GLN A 165 2.95 8.26 4.00
C GLN A 165 3.13 8.10 2.48
N ARG A 166 4.29 8.49 1.94
CA ARG A 166 4.61 8.32 0.51
C ARG A 166 4.69 6.87 0.10
N PHE A 167 5.39 6.05 0.90
CA PHE A 167 5.42 4.62 0.66
C PHE A 167 4.00 4.02 0.59
N LEU A 168 3.20 4.26 1.62
CA LEU A 168 1.86 3.69 1.72
C LEU A 168 0.97 4.11 0.54
N LYS A 169 0.97 5.38 0.17
CA LYS A 169 0.19 5.91 -0.96
C LYS A 169 0.63 5.33 -2.32
N LYS A 170 1.92 4.98 -2.47
CA LYS A 170 2.50 4.51 -3.74
C LYS A 170 2.64 2.99 -3.83
N ASN A 171 2.39 2.28 -2.74
CA ASN A 171 2.54 0.83 -2.65
C ASN A 171 1.62 0.08 -3.63
N MET A 172 0.41 0.57 -3.87
CA MET A 172 -0.53 -0.02 -4.83
C MET A 172 -0.02 0.05 -6.27
N ASP A 173 0.54 1.18 -6.68
CA ASP A 173 1.11 1.35 -8.02
C ASP A 173 2.32 0.44 -8.22
N LEU A 174 3.19 0.35 -7.20
CA LEU A 174 4.34 -0.56 -7.20
C LEU A 174 3.88 -2.02 -7.36
N PHE A 175 2.85 -2.41 -6.63
CA PHE A 175 2.26 -3.75 -6.69
C PHE A 175 1.68 -4.05 -8.08
N LEU A 176 1.08 -3.06 -8.73
CA LEU A 176 0.57 -3.20 -10.10
C LEU A 176 1.70 -3.51 -11.09
N PHE A 177 2.81 -2.76 -11.05
CA PHE A 177 3.97 -3.04 -11.90
C PHE A 177 4.53 -4.44 -11.66
N MET A 178 4.67 -4.83 -10.39
CA MET A 178 5.10 -6.18 -10.01
C MET A 178 4.15 -7.24 -10.56
N SER A 179 2.84 -7.02 -10.48
CA SER A 179 1.82 -7.98 -10.95
C SER A 179 1.87 -8.18 -12.47
N ILE A 180 2.14 -7.12 -13.24
CA ILE A 180 2.32 -7.23 -14.70
C ILE A 180 3.56 -8.07 -15.03
N MET A 181 4.69 -7.82 -14.35
CA MET A 181 5.92 -8.59 -14.57
C MET A 181 5.76 -10.04 -14.13
N LEU A 182 5.03 -10.28 -13.05
CA LEU A 182 4.68 -11.61 -12.57
C LEU A 182 3.77 -12.35 -13.57
N ALA A 183 2.81 -11.65 -14.20
CA ALA A 183 1.95 -12.21 -15.23
C ALA A 183 2.75 -12.72 -16.44
N ILE A 184 3.76 -11.96 -16.89
CA ILE A 184 4.65 -12.37 -17.98
C ILE A 184 5.43 -13.64 -17.59
N CYS A 185 5.85 -13.73 -16.32
CA CYS A 185 6.65 -14.86 -15.84
C CYS A 185 5.82 -16.15 -15.66
N LEU A 186 4.68 -16.07 -14.96
CA LEU A 186 3.93 -17.24 -14.52
C LEU A 186 2.86 -17.72 -15.51
N SER A 187 2.40 -16.87 -16.43
CA SER A 187 1.34 -17.23 -17.37
C SER A 187 1.71 -18.41 -18.30
N LYS A 188 2.99 -18.66 -18.52
CA LYS A 188 3.48 -19.77 -19.32
C LYS A 188 3.58 -21.10 -18.58
N MET A 189 3.40 -21.09 -17.26
CA MET A 189 3.77 -22.22 -16.39
C MET A 189 2.97 -23.50 -16.68
N PHE A 190 1.72 -23.40 -17.04
CA PHE A 190 0.84 -24.52 -17.41
C PHE A 190 0.47 -24.51 -18.90
N SER A 191 0.27 -23.32 -19.49
CA SER A 191 -0.14 -23.21 -20.88
C SER A 191 0.94 -23.69 -21.86
N GLN A 192 2.23 -23.44 -21.56
CA GLN A 192 3.33 -23.92 -22.38
C GLN A 192 3.38 -25.45 -22.46
N ASP A 193 3.16 -26.16 -21.35
CA ASP A 193 3.14 -27.62 -21.37
C ASP A 193 2.00 -28.18 -22.24
N LYS A 194 0.89 -27.41 -22.39
CA LYS A 194 -0.21 -27.78 -23.27
C LYS A 194 0.13 -27.51 -24.74
N GLU A 195 0.76 -26.36 -25.03
CA GLU A 195 1.23 -26.00 -26.38
C GLU A 195 2.24 -27.04 -26.91
N GLU A 196 3.17 -27.46 -26.06
CA GLU A 196 4.24 -28.42 -26.38
C GLU A 196 3.79 -29.91 -26.27
N ARG A 197 2.51 -30.17 -25.97
CA ARG A 197 1.94 -31.51 -25.72
C ARG A 197 2.70 -32.35 -24.67
N MET A 198 3.46 -31.70 -23.80
CA MET A 198 4.23 -32.33 -22.72
C MET A 198 3.32 -33.03 -21.72
N ASN A 199 2.05 -32.60 -21.59
CA ASN A 199 1.09 -33.23 -20.69
C ASN A 199 0.84 -34.72 -21.01
N GLU A 200 0.87 -35.10 -22.28
CA GLU A 200 0.70 -36.50 -22.71
C GLU A 200 1.88 -37.36 -22.22
N ILE A 201 3.10 -36.82 -22.37
CA ILE A 201 4.35 -37.50 -21.92
C ILE A 201 4.37 -37.59 -20.38
N ILE A 202 4.00 -36.51 -19.68
CA ILE A 202 3.95 -36.49 -18.22
C ILE A 202 2.91 -37.48 -17.69
N SER A 203 1.80 -37.69 -18.39
CA SER A 203 0.76 -38.63 -18.00
C SER A 203 1.21 -40.09 -18.03
N THR A 204 2.15 -40.46 -18.85
CA THR A 204 2.68 -41.84 -18.99
C THR A 204 3.74 -42.21 -17.94
N THR A 205 4.30 -41.26 -17.21
CA THR A 205 5.34 -41.53 -16.20
C THR A 205 4.78 -42.01 -14.85
N LYS A 206 5.42 -42.89 -14.12
CA LYS A 206 4.96 -43.64 -12.94
C LYS A 206 4.67 -42.82 -11.68
N ASN A 207 5.27 -41.61 -11.52
CA ASN A 207 5.15 -40.74 -10.32
C ASN A 207 4.42 -39.40 -10.58
N ARG A 208 3.60 -39.31 -11.38
CA ARG A 208 2.72 -38.60 -12.14
C ARG A 208 1.94 -37.45 -11.65
N GLY A 209 1.81 -36.55 -12.42
CA GLY A 209 0.78 -35.53 -12.48
C GLY A 209 0.53 -34.77 -11.15
N THR A 210 0.13 -35.40 -10.05
CA THR A 210 -0.13 -34.68 -8.78
C THR A 210 1.13 -34.05 -8.20
N ASN A 211 2.24 -34.79 -8.10
CA ASN A 211 3.49 -34.26 -7.57
C ASN A 211 4.10 -33.17 -8.45
N HIS A 212 3.93 -33.28 -9.77
CA HIS A 212 4.37 -32.26 -10.70
C HIS A 212 3.53 -30.98 -10.60
N PHE A 213 2.20 -31.11 -10.52
CA PHE A 213 1.30 -29.96 -10.30
C PHE A 213 1.57 -29.25 -8.98
N VAL A 214 1.73 -30.00 -7.90
CA VAL A 214 2.07 -29.44 -6.58
C VAL A 214 3.44 -28.76 -6.64
N ALA A 215 4.44 -29.33 -7.32
CA ALA A 215 5.75 -28.70 -7.48
C ALA A 215 5.65 -27.37 -8.23
N LYS A 216 4.83 -27.27 -9.28
CA LYS A 216 4.56 -26.01 -10.00
C LYS A 216 3.90 -24.97 -9.11
N VAL A 217 2.86 -25.34 -8.35
CA VAL A 217 2.16 -24.42 -7.45
C VAL A 217 3.13 -23.87 -6.40
N ILE A 218 3.96 -24.73 -5.79
CA ILE A 218 4.95 -24.30 -4.80
C ILE A 218 6.01 -23.39 -5.45
N ALA A 219 6.50 -23.75 -6.65
CA ALA A 219 7.43 -22.89 -7.37
C ALA A 219 6.82 -21.52 -7.71
N GLY A 220 5.54 -21.48 -8.10
CA GLY A 220 4.81 -20.24 -8.35
C GLY A 220 4.67 -19.38 -7.11
N ILE A 221 4.39 -19.96 -5.94
CA ILE A 221 4.32 -19.24 -4.65
C ILE A 221 5.68 -18.60 -4.32
N ILE A 222 6.76 -19.37 -4.46
CA ILE A 222 8.13 -18.89 -4.21
C ILE A 222 8.48 -17.72 -5.14
N ILE A 223 8.15 -17.84 -6.43
CA ILE A 223 8.44 -16.79 -7.42
C ILE A 223 7.60 -15.55 -7.14
N SER A 224 6.32 -15.69 -6.81
CA SER A 224 5.45 -14.54 -6.48
C SER A 224 5.99 -13.75 -5.30
N SER A 225 6.39 -14.46 -4.23
CA SER A 225 7.00 -13.83 -3.05
C SER A 225 8.33 -13.15 -3.39
N PHE A 226 9.15 -13.79 -4.24
CA PHE A 226 10.43 -13.24 -4.68
C PHE A 226 10.25 -11.98 -5.54
N TYR A 227 9.30 -11.94 -6.48
CA TYR A 227 9.00 -10.76 -7.29
C TYR A 227 8.52 -9.60 -6.42
N TYR A 228 7.69 -9.87 -5.40
CA TYR A 228 7.27 -8.84 -4.46
C TYR A 228 8.45 -8.22 -3.72
N LEU A 229 9.35 -9.04 -3.18
CA LEU A 229 10.54 -8.55 -2.49
C LEU A 229 11.48 -7.79 -3.43
N LEU A 230 11.64 -8.24 -4.67
CA LEU A 230 12.43 -7.54 -5.69
C LEU A 230 11.88 -6.16 -6.06
N ALA A 231 10.56 -5.98 -6.03
CA ALA A 231 9.95 -4.68 -6.24
C ALA A 231 10.03 -3.80 -4.99
N LEU A 232 9.76 -4.40 -3.83
CA LEU A 232 9.63 -3.69 -2.56
C LEU A 232 10.97 -3.15 -2.05
N VAL A 233 12.02 -3.99 -2.03
CA VAL A 233 13.29 -3.66 -1.36
C VAL A 233 13.99 -2.45 -2.00
N PRO A 234 14.19 -2.35 -3.33
CA PRO A 234 14.81 -1.18 -3.94
C PRO A 234 13.98 0.10 -3.70
N PHE A 235 12.65 0.00 -3.76
CA PHE A 235 11.76 1.13 -3.52
C PHE A 235 11.87 1.63 -2.08
N LEU A 236 11.85 0.74 -1.08
CA LEU A 236 12.04 1.10 0.34
C LEU A 236 13.41 1.74 0.58
N ILE A 237 14.47 1.19 0.00
CA ILE A 237 15.82 1.76 0.15
C ILE A 237 15.86 3.20 -0.34
N ILE A 238 15.29 3.50 -1.50
CA ILE A 238 15.28 4.86 -2.06
C ILE A 238 14.44 5.80 -1.18
N ILE A 239 13.22 5.40 -0.85
CA ILE A 239 12.35 6.24 -0.03
C ILE A 239 13.00 6.54 1.32
N PHE A 240 13.42 5.53 2.06
CA PHE A 240 13.95 5.75 3.41
C PHE A 240 15.37 6.31 3.45
N SER A 241 16.17 6.19 2.38
CA SER A 241 17.46 6.89 2.29
C SER A 241 17.29 8.40 2.20
N ILE A 242 16.23 8.88 1.57
CA ILE A 242 15.98 10.30 1.34
C ILE A 242 15.10 10.89 2.44
N TYR A 243 13.94 10.29 2.73
CA TYR A 243 13.04 10.78 3.78
C TYR A 243 13.54 10.48 5.20
N GLY A 244 14.39 9.47 5.37
CA GLY A 244 14.83 9.00 6.68
C GLY A 244 13.84 8.02 7.32
N LEU A 245 14.26 7.43 8.44
CA LEU A 245 13.47 6.48 9.22
C LEU A 245 12.70 7.13 10.39
N ALA A 246 12.81 8.44 10.56
CA ALA A 246 12.06 9.19 11.55
C ALA A 246 10.55 8.99 11.33
N GLY A 247 9.77 8.97 12.41
CA GLY A 247 8.31 8.81 12.31
C GLY A 247 7.79 7.39 12.45
N TRP A 248 8.66 6.41 12.77
CA TRP A 248 8.21 5.03 13.04
C TRP A 248 7.13 4.95 14.13
N ASP A 249 7.28 5.75 15.20
CA ASP A 249 6.36 5.79 16.34
C ASP A 249 5.25 6.84 16.21
N VAL A 250 5.22 7.61 15.12
CA VAL A 250 4.19 8.63 14.88
C VAL A 250 2.85 7.96 14.57
N ASN A 251 1.76 8.53 15.11
CA ASN A 251 0.44 8.00 14.91
C ASN A 251 -0.11 8.29 13.50
N VAL A 252 -0.74 7.29 12.90
CA VAL A 252 -1.32 7.34 11.55
C VAL A 252 -2.44 8.38 11.46
N GLN A 253 -3.10 8.66 12.59
CA GLN A 253 -4.17 9.67 12.70
C GLN A 253 -3.69 11.09 12.34
N LEU A 254 -2.41 11.37 12.52
CA LEU A 254 -1.82 12.68 12.21
C LEU A 254 -1.55 12.92 10.70
N GLY A 255 -1.96 12.03 9.81
CA GLY A 255 -1.72 12.27 8.39
C GLY A 255 -2.65 11.52 7.45
N ILE A 256 -2.63 10.17 7.50
CA ILE A 256 -3.36 9.36 6.49
C ILE A 256 -4.81 9.14 6.89
N ALA A 257 -5.10 8.95 8.19
CA ALA A 257 -6.43 8.51 8.63
C ALA A 257 -6.84 9.16 9.95
N PRO A 258 -7.20 10.46 9.97
CA PRO A 258 -7.50 11.21 11.19
C PRO A 258 -8.61 10.60 12.06
N LEU A 259 -9.61 10.01 11.44
CA LEU A 259 -10.76 9.42 12.14
C LEU A 259 -10.71 7.90 12.25
N PHE A 260 -9.52 7.30 12.12
CA PHE A 260 -9.38 5.86 12.27
C PHE A 260 -9.44 5.45 13.76
N PRO A 261 -10.34 4.52 14.15
CA PRO A 261 -10.64 4.26 15.56
C PRO A 261 -9.50 3.58 16.34
N ASN A 262 -8.60 2.88 15.66
CA ASN A 262 -7.51 2.19 16.32
C ASN A 262 -6.23 3.03 16.28
N LEU A 263 -5.64 3.31 17.44
CA LEU A 263 -4.34 3.99 17.50
C LEU A 263 -3.25 3.08 16.92
N LEU A 264 -2.79 3.43 15.73
CA LEU A 264 -1.71 2.74 15.05
C LEU A 264 -0.55 3.68 14.81
N THR A 265 0.67 3.17 14.87
CA THR A 265 1.86 3.90 14.42
C THR A 265 2.14 3.60 12.96
N TYR A 266 2.88 4.50 12.29
CA TYR A 266 3.31 4.27 10.91
C TYR A 266 4.18 3.01 10.78
N GLY A 267 4.99 2.68 11.77
CA GLY A 267 5.77 1.44 11.79
C GLY A 267 4.90 0.19 11.80
N GLN A 268 3.84 0.18 12.60
CA GLN A 268 2.86 -0.92 12.61
C GLN A 268 2.11 -1.02 11.29
N LEU A 269 1.71 0.11 10.72
CA LEU A 269 1.01 0.13 9.44
C LEU A 269 1.91 -0.31 8.28
N LEU A 270 3.20 0.10 8.27
CA LEU A 270 4.19 -0.37 7.31
C LEU A 270 4.36 -1.89 7.39
N SER A 271 4.52 -2.43 8.59
CA SER A 271 4.68 -3.88 8.80
C SER A 271 3.46 -4.65 8.29
N ARG A 272 2.25 -4.15 8.57
CA ARG A 272 1.00 -4.71 8.04
C ARG A 272 0.96 -4.64 6.51
N ALA A 273 1.33 -3.51 5.91
CA ALA A 273 1.34 -3.34 4.46
C ALA A 273 2.29 -4.32 3.77
N ILE A 274 3.47 -4.58 4.34
CA ILE A 274 4.44 -5.56 3.82
C ILE A 274 3.87 -6.97 3.89
N LEU A 275 3.30 -7.38 5.02
CA LEU A 275 2.73 -8.72 5.20
C LEU A 275 1.52 -8.96 4.29
N ILE A 276 0.61 -7.99 4.19
CA ILE A 276 -0.56 -8.06 3.31
C ILE A 276 -0.10 -8.07 1.85
N GLY A 277 0.90 -7.27 1.47
CA GLY A 277 1.46 -7.25 0.13
C GLY A 277 2.09 -8.58 -0.26
N LEU A 278 2.78 -9.26 0.67
CA LEU A 278 3.31 -10.60 0.45
C LEU A 278 2.18 -11.62 0.24
N LEU A 279 1.14 -11.60 1.07
CA LEU A 279 -0.04 -12.46 0.91
C LEU A 279 -0.74 -12.18 -0.43
N ALA A 280 -0.94 -10.91 -0.77
CA ALA A 280 -1.54 -10.49 -2.03
C ALA A 280 -0.72 -10.94 -3.24
N SER A 281 0.63 -10.90 -3.17
CA SER A 281 1.50 -11.36 -4.25
C SER A 281 1.37 -12.85 -4.53
N VAL A 282 1.25 -13.64 -3.47
CA VAL A 282 1.00 -15.09 -3.58
C VAL A 282 -0.36 -15.37 -4.20
N LEU A 283 -1.42 -14.69 -3.75
CA LEU A 283 -2.75 -14.82 -4.34
C LEU A 283 -2.77 -14.41 -5.81
N MET A 284 -2.07 -13.32 -6.16
CA MET A 284 -1.94 -12.90 -7.55
C MET A 284 -1.24 -13.94 -8.41
N GLY A 285 -0.16 -14.55 -7.90
CA GLY A 285 0.52 -15.66 -8.58
C GLY A 285 -0.38 -16.87 -8.81
N LEU A 286 -1.20 -17.25 -7.80
CA LEU A 286 -2.17 -18.34 -7.93
C LEU A 286 -3.25 -18.04 -8.98
N LEU A 287 -3.76 -16.80 -9.04
CA LEU A 287 -4.72 -16.38 -10.07
C LEU A 287 -4.12 -16.44 -11.48
N ILE A 288 -2.89 -15.95 -11.65
CA ILE A 288 -2.17 -16.03 -12.93
C ILE A 288 -1.97 -17.48 -13.34
N MET A 289 -1.57 -18.34 -12.41
CA MET A 289 -1.41 -19.78 -12.66
C MET A 289 -2.74 -20.45 -13.00
N PHE A 290 -3.85 -20.02 -12.39
CA PHE A 290 -5.19 -20.50 -12.74
C PHE A 290 -5.52 -20.17 -14.19
N PHE A 291 -5.30 -18.93 -14.65
CA PHE A 291 -5.49 -18.58 -16.07
C PHE A 291 -4.55 -19.38 -16.98
N SER A 292 -3.28 -19.55 -16.59
CA SER A 292 -2.35 -20.41 -17.34
C SER A 292 -2.85 -21.85 -17.49
N LYS A 293 -3.59 -22.34 -16.47
CA LYS A 293 -4.17 -23.69 -16.53
C LYS A 293 -5.45 -23.74 -17.37
N VAL A 294 -6.26 -22.70 -17.38
CA VAL A 294 -7.51 -22.64 -18.15
C VAL A 294 -7.24 -22.52 -19.64
N PHE A 295 -6.39 -21.58 -20.04
CA PHE A 295 -6.11 -21.30 -21.43
C PHE A 295 -5.13 -22.29 -22.06
N LEU A 296 -5.34 -22.57 -23.35
CA LEU A 296 -4.47 -23.47 -24.13
C LEU A 296 -3.22 -22.72 -24.63
N SER A 297 -3.39 -21.43 -24.98
CA SER A 297 -2.31 -20.60 -25.52
C SER A 297 -1.66 -19.76 -24.41
N SER A 298 -0.33 -19.74 -24.39
CA SER A 298 0.45 -18.94 -23.45
C SER A 298 0.24 -17.44 -23.68
N SER A 299 0.10 -17.00 -24.92
CA SER A 299 -0.17 -15.59 -25.26
C SER A 299 -1.51 -15.11 -24.73
N VAL A 300 -2.58 -15.89 -24.87
CA VAL A 300 -3.90 -15.57 -24.32
C VAL A 300 -3.85 -15.52 -22.79
N SER A 301 -3.15 -16.45 -22.17
CA SER A 301 -2.97 -16.46 -20.71
C SER A 301 -2.28 -15.18 -20.20
N VAL A 302 -1.22 -14.70 -20.89
CA VAL A 302 -0.55 -13.43 -20.55
C VAL A 302 -1.53 -12.26 -20.63
N ILE A 303 -2.25 -12.12 -21.75
CA ILE A 303 -3.18 -11.01 -21.98
C ILE A 303 -4.27 -11.00 -20.90
N CYS A 304 -4.91 -12.14 -20.64
CA CYS A 304 -5.95 -12.24 -19.62
C CYS A 304 -5.42 -11.94 -18.21
N SER A 305 -4.19 -12.35 -17.89
CA SER A 305 -3.56 -12.06 -16.61
C SER A 305 -3.24 -10.57 -16.44
N ILE A 306 -2.82 -9.88 -17.52
CA ILE A 306 -2.60 -8.44 -17.49
C ILE A 306 -3.94 -7.69 -17.35
N ILE A 307 -4.97 -8.08 -18.08
CA ILE A 307 -6.31 -7.49 -17.95
C ILE A 307 -6.82 -7.64 -16.51
N LEU A 308 -6.61 -8.79 -15.86
CA LEU A 308 -6.95 -9.01 -14.46
C LEU A 308 -6.30 -7.97 -13.52
N CYS A 309 -5.11 -7.44 -13.85
CA CYS A 309 -4.46 -6.42 -13.03
C CYS A 309 -5.20 -5.08 -13.04
N PHE A 310 -5.94 -4.75 -14.10
CA PHE A 310 -6.62 -3.45 -14.23
C PHE A 310 -8.11 -3.49 -13.84
N ILE A 311 -8.78 -4.62 -14.05
CA ILE A 311 -10.22 -4.78 -13.77
C ILE A 311 -10.60 -4.33 -12.35
N PRO A 312 -9.87 -4.69 -11.27
CA PRO A 312 -10.28 -4.37 -9.92
C PRO A 312 -10.39 -2.88 -9.64
N ASN A 313 -9.45 -2.08 -10.18
CA ASN A 313 -9.45 -0.64 -10.01
C ASN A 313 -10.66 0.00 -10.69
N ILE A 314 -10.98 -0.47 -11.89
CA ILE A 314 -12.15 -0.03 -12.65
C ILE A 314 -13.44 -0.41 -11.91
N MET A 315 -13.55 -1.64 -11.44
CA MET A 315 -14.74 -2.11 -10.71
C MET A 315 -14.97 -1.36 -9.40
N ILE A 316 -13.92 -1.10 -8.62
CA ILE A 316 -14.04 -0.34 -7.37
C ILE A 316 -14.53 1.08 -7.64
N SER A 317 -13.99 1.73 -8.68
CA SER A 317 -14.39 3.08 -9.07
C SER A 317 -15.84 3.12 -9.56
N LEU A 318 -16.25 2.16 -10.41
CA LEU A 318 -17.61 2.11 -10.95
C LEU A 318 -18.67 1.75 -9.92
N LEU A 319 -18.38 0.80 -9.03
CA LEU A 319 -19.32 0.28 -8.05
C LEU A 319 -19.27 1.00 -6.70
N ASN A 320 -18.41 2.01 -6.54
CA ASN A 320 -18.19 2.75 -5.28
C ASN A 320 -18.04 1.82 -4.06
N ILE A 321 -17.26 0.73 -4.23
CA ILE A 321 -17.07 -0.28 -3.18
C ILE A 321 -16.37 0.36 -1.98
N SER A 322 -17.02 0.32 -0.81
CA SER A 322 -16.49 0.89 0.42
C SER A 322 -15.13 0.26 0.80
N SER A 323 -14.29 1.03 1.48
CA SER A 323 -12.96 0.57 1.94
C SER A 323 -13.02 -0.61 2.93
N SER A 324 -14.12 -0.75 3.65
CA SER A 324 -14.35 -1.83 4.61
C SER A 324 -14.90 -3.12 3.97
N SER A 325 -15.34 -3.08 2.69
CA SER A 325 -15.97 -4.22 2.03
C SER A 325 -15.01 -5.40 1.84
N ILE A 326 -15.51 -6.60 2.14
CA ILE A 326 -14.77 -7.86 1.92
C ILE A 326 -14.45 -8.10 0.44
N LEU A 327 -15.24 -7.53 -0.49
CA LEU A 327 -15.03 -7.66 -1.94
C LEU A 327 -13.68 -7.11 -2.39
N ARG A 328 -13.12 -6.12 -1.71
CA ARG A 328 -11.76 -5.61 -2.00
C ARG A 328 -10.69 -6.68 -1.82
N TYR A 329 -10.92 -7.65 -0.94
CA TYR A 329 -9.97 -8.72 -0.64
C TYR A 329 -10.08 -9.91 -1.59
N CYS A 330 -11.07 -9.91 -2.50
CA CYS A 330 -11.11 -10.84 -3.64
C CYS A 330 -10.00 -10.54 -4.68
N PHE A 331 -9.57 -9.30 -4.74
CA PHE A 331 -8.60 -8.84 -5.73
C PHE A 331 -7.28 -8.46 -5.05
N PRO A 332 -6.17 -9.15 -5.35
CA PRO A 332 -4.90 -8.91 -4.67
C PRO A 332 -4.38 -7.47 -4.77
N ILE A 333 -4.62 -6.78 -5.89
CA ILE A 333 -4.20 -5.39 -6.08
C ILE A 333 -4.85 -4.44 -5.08
N THR A 334 -6.14 -4.63 -4.82
CA THR A 334 -6.89 -3.75 -3.93
C THR A 334 -6.66 -4.04 -2.45
N MET A 335 -6.11 -5.22 -2.13
CA MET A 335 -5.69 -5.54 -0.76
C MET A 335 -4.54 -4.65 -0.29
N VAL A 336 -3.70 -4.18 -1.22
CA VAL A 336 -2.48 -3.41 -0.94
C VAL A 336 -2.75 -1.91 -0.82
N ASP A 337 -3.97 -1.47 -1.14
CA ASP A 337 -4.40 -0.09 -0.94
C ASP A 337 -4.40 0.28 0.55
N VAL A 338 -4.00 1.51 0.86
CA VAL A 338 -3.88 2.02 2.25
C VAL A 338 -5.16 1.81 3.05
N SER A 339 -6.31 2.12 2.44
CA SER A 339 -7.61 1.97 3.08
C SER A 339 -7.94 0.51 3.40
N SER A 340 -7.53 -0.43 2.55
CA SER A 340 -7.69 -1.86 2.79
C SER A 340 -6.74 -2.36 3.87
N VAL A 341 -5.48 -1.89 3.88
CA VAL A 341 -4.50 -2.26 4.91
C VAL A 341 -4.92 -1.78 6.30
N LEU A 342 -5.46 -0.56 6.41
CA LEU A 342 -6.00 -0.03 7.66
C LEU A 342 -7.16 -0.89 8.19
N ASN A 343 -8.10 -1.26 7.32
CA ASN A 343 -9.28 -2.02 7.66
C ASN A 343 -9.08 -3.54 7.66
N PHE A 344 -7.84 -4.02 7.58
CA PHE A 344 -7.53 -5.45 7.58
C PHE A 344 -7.69 -6.05 8.99
N ASP A 345 -8.64 -6.96 9.13
CA ASP A 345 -8.98 -7.64 10.38
C ASP A 345 -8.94 -9.18 10.22
N MET A 346 -9.18 -9.90 11.31
CA MET A 346 -9.17 -11.36 11.33
C MET A 346 -10.17 -12.00 10.35
N THR A 347 -11.32 -11.37 10.14
CA THR A 347 -12.36 -11.91 9.22
C THR A 347 -11.86 -11.87 7.78
N LYS A 348 -11.19 -10.79 7.39
CA LYS A 348 -10.60 -10.62 6.06
C LYS A 348 -9.39 -11.53 5.86
N LEU A 349 -8.59 -11.74 6.91
CA LEU A 349 -7.51 -12.72 6.87
C LEU A 349 -8.05 -14.14 6.62
N LEU A 350 -9.08 -14.56 7.35
CA LEU A 350 -9.73 -15.87 7.14
C LEU A 350 -10.28 -16.00 5.73
N PHE A 351 -10.93 -14.97 5.21
CA PHE A 351 -11.45 -14.94 3.85
C PHE A 351 -10.33 -15.09 2.81
N THR A 352 -9.24 -14.36 2.94
CA THR A 352 -8.10 -14.47 2.02
C THR A 352 -7.42 -15.83 2.08
N LEU A 353 -7.33 -16.45 3.26
CA LEU A 353 -6.84 -17.83 3.42
C LEU A 353 -7.77 -18.84 2.77
N LEU A 354 -9.09 -18.71 2.92
CA LEU A 354 -10.06 -19.56 2.24
C LEU A 354 -9.93 -19.46 0.71
N LEU A 355 -9.76 -18.25 0.18
CA LEU A 355 -9.54 -18.01 -1.24
C LEU A 355 -8.22 -18.66 -1.71
N PHE A 356 -7.16 -18.56 -0.92
CA PHE A 356 -5.90 -19.23 -1.17
C PHE A 356 -6.07 -20.76 -1.25
N PHE A 357 -6.72 -21.37 -0.27
CA PHE A 357 -6.97 -22.81 -0.27
C PHE A 357 -7.87 -23.24 -1.44
N PHE A 358 -8.90 -22.46 -1.76
CA PHE A 358 -9.78 -22.73 -2.89
C PHE A 358 -9.02 -22.72 -4.22
N LEU A 359 -8.18 -21.69 -4.47
CA LEU A 359 -7.38 -21.62 -5.68
C LEU A 359 -6.35 -22.75 -5.76
N THR A 360 -5.65 -23.07 -4.66
CA THR A 360 -4.69 -24.18 -4.63
C THR A 360 -5.39 -25.52 -4.86
N PHE A 361 -6.57 -25.72 -4.29
CA PHE A 361 -7.38 -26.93 -4.52
C PHE A 361 -7.75 -27.06 -6.00
N ILE A 362 -8.27 -26.03 -6.64
CA ILE A 362 -8.59 -26.04 -8.08
C ILE A 362 -7.35 -26.34 -8.92
N LEU A 363 -6.21 -25.73 -8.59
CA LEU A 363 -4.96 -25.97 -9.31
C LEU A 363 -4.47 -27.39 -9.22
N ILE A 364 -4.72 -28.08 -8.10
CA ILE A 364 -4.24 -29.44 -7.86
C ILE A 364 -5.26 -30.50 -8.29
N TYR A 365 -6.56 -30.28 -8.04
CA TYR A 365 -7.60 -31.31 -8.11
C TYR A 365 -8.11 -31.64 -9.53
N ASP A 366 -8.08 -30.72 -10.47
CA ASP A 366 -8.72 -30.86 -11.80
C ASP A 366 -8.13 -31.94 -12.71
N LYS A 367 -7.32 -32.83 -12.16
CA LYS A 367 -6.64 -33.90 -12.88
C LYS A 367 -7.47 -35.15 -13.15
N LYS A 368 -8.52 -35.38 -12.37
CA LYS A 368 -9.31 -36.62 -12.52
C LYS A 368 -10.21 -36.64 -13.76
N ARG A 369 -10.54 -35.48 -14.36
CA ARG A 369 -11.41 -35.37 -15.54
C ARG A 369 -10.68 -35.46 -16.89
N LEU A 370 -9.34 -35.39 -16.93
CA LEU A 370 -8.56 -35.50 -18.17
C LEU A 370 -8.06 -36.92 -18.45
N ILE A 371 -8.46 -37.92 -17.66
CA ILE A 371 -8.06 -39.34 -17.78
C ILE A 371 -9.28 -40.23 -18.10
N GLN A 372 -10.46 -39.65 -18.25
CA GLN A 372 -11.61 -40.29 -18.88
C GLN A 372 -11.80 -39.76 -20.31
#